data_e86fbcfbcc551b9ac5396cd489af03a5
#
_entry.id   e86fbcfbcc551b9ac5396cd489af03a5
#
_cell.length_a   1.000
_cell.length_b   1.000
_cell.length_c   1.000
_cell.angle_alpha   90.00
_cell.angle_beta   90.00
_cell.angle_gamma   90.00
#
_symmetry.space_group_name_H-M   'P 1'
#
loop_
_entity.id
_entity.type
_entity.pdbx_description
1 polymer ?
#
loop_
_entity_poly.entity_id
_entity_poly.type
_entity_poly.pdbx_seq_one_letter_code
_entity_poly.pdbx_strand_id
1 'polypeptide(L)'
;MLFRQWVAGIGLAAAIALPAAAQQGPLVEAEWLAKNLENPKVRVFEVSVNPGVYERGHIPGAVNLGWHTDLVDPVRRDIVSAQNFKALVEKAGVTKDTTVVLYGDTNNWFAAWGVWVFNIYGIDAKLVDGGRKYWEDKGLPLDSKTPSYQASKIDLPAPKLGLRARLADVNAAVQNKNVT
;
A
#
# COMPACT_ATOMS: atom_id res chain seq x y z
N MET A 1 7.72 -14.73 65.72
CA MET A 1 7.32 -13.74 64.71
C MET A 1 7.88 -14.19 63.37
N LEU A 2 7.04 -14.76 62.52
CA LEU A 2 7.41 -15.28 61.22
C LEU A 2 6.90 -14.31 60.12
N PHE A 3 7.82 -13.63 59.45
CA PHE A 3 7.52 -12.76 58.30
C PHE A 3 7.32 -13.64 57.04
N ARG A 4 6.07 -13.71 56.54
CA ARG A 4 5.77 -14.29 55.20
C ARG A 4 6.01 -13.23 54.15
N GLN A 5 7.07 -13.42 53.37
CA GLN A 5 7.28 -12.64 52.14
C GLN A 5 6.35 -13.14 51.05
N TRP A 6 5.52 -12.23 50.50
CA TRP A 6 4.71 -12.44 49.33
C TRP A 6 5.56 -12.09 48.12
N VAL A 7 5.88 -13.08 47.29
CA VAL A 7 6.49 -12.85 45.98
C VAL A 7 5.35 -12.67 44.98
N ALA A 8 5.16 -11.41 44.54
CA ALA A 8 4.25 -11.10 43.44
C ALA A 8 4.88 -11.51 42.11
N GLY A 9 4.43 -12.60 41.54
CA GLY A 9 4.81 -13.03 40.18
C GLY A 9 4.15 -12.12 39.16
N ILE A 10 4.97 -11.31 38.43
CA ILE A 10 4.53 -10.57 37.27
C ILE A 10 4.46 -11.56 36.12
N GLY A 11 3.25 -12.01 35.80
CA GLY A 11 2.98 -12.81 34.62
C GLY A 11 3.10 -11.93 33.36
N LEU A 12 4.16 -12.12 32.58
CA LEU A 12 4.31 -11.53 31.25
C LEU A 12 3.34 -12.25 30.31
N ALA A 13 2.19 -11.65 30.05
CA ALA A 13 1.27 -12.14 29.02
C ALA A 13 1.90 -11.87 27.65
N ALA A 14 2.52 -12.87 27.04
CA ALA A 14 2.92 -12.82 25.64
C ALA A 14 1.65 -12.77 24.79
N ALA A 15 1.36 -11.61 24.21
CA ALA A 15 0.32 -11.47 23.21
C ALA A 15 0.78 -12.27 21.97
N ILE A 16 0.15 -13.43 21.74
CA ILE A 16 0.31 -14.21 20.52
C ILE A 16 -0.40 -13.39 19.42
N ALA A 17 0.37 -12.65 18.63
CA ALA A 17 -0.15 -12.04 17.41
C ALA A 17 -0.54 -13.16 16.45
N LEU A 18 -1.84 -13.43 16.33
CA LEU A 18 -2.35 -14.31 15.29
C LEU A 18 -1.94 -13.72 13.93
N PRO A 19 -1.47 -14.53 12.97
CA PRO A 19 -1.19 -14.04 11.65
C PRO A 19 -2.47 -13.41 11.10
N ALA A 20 -2.40 -12.14 10.73
CA ALA A 20 -3.49 -11.50 10.01
C ALA A 20 -3.74 -12.34 8.76
N ALA A 21 -4.90 -13.00 8.68
CA ALA A 21 -5.28 -13.76 7.50
C ALA A 21 -5.19 -12.80 6.32
N ALA A 22 -4.26 -13.09 5.39
CA ALA A 22 -4.10 -12.25 4.20
C ALA A 22 -5.44 -12.21 3.48
N GLN A 23 -5.98 -11.02 3.29
CA GLN A 23 -7.20 -10.82 2.52
C GLN A 23 -6.98 -11.39 1.13
N GLN A 24 -7.78 -12.38 0.75
CA GLN A 24 -7.72 -12.96 -0.59
C GLN A 24 -8.39 -11.99 -1.56
N GLY A 25 -7.72 -11.71 -2.69
CA GLY A 25 -8.23 -10.79 -3.70
C GLY A 25 -7.51 -9.43 -3.72
N PRO A 26 -7.91 -8.55 -4.65
CA PRO A 26 -7.27 -7.25 -4.86
C PRO A 26 -7.73 -6.17 -3.88
N LEU A 27 -8.81 -6.40 -3.14
CA LEU A 27 -9.38 -5.43 -2.19
C LEU A 27 -9.13 -5.85 -0.75
N VAL A 28 -9.01 -4.86 0.12
CA VAL A 28 -9.02 -5.03 1.58
C VAL A 28 -10.08 -4.13 2.20
N GLU A 29 -10.79 -4.64 3.19
CA GLU A 29 -11.76 -3.86 3.94
C GLU A 29 -11.07 -2.80 4.81
N ALA A 30 -11.67 -1.62 4.92
CA ALA A 30 -11.15 -0.53 5.73
C ALA A 30 -11.05 -0.93 7.22
N GLU A 31 -12.01 -1.68 7.73
CA GLU A 31 -12.04 -2.17 9.12
C GLU A 31 -10.93 -3.20 9.40
N TRP A 32 -10.58 -4.01 8.40
CA TRP A 32 -9.42 -4.90 8.52
C TRP A 32 -8.14 -4.07 8.59
N LEU A 33 -7.99 -3.08 7.71
CA LEU A 33 -6.81 -2.21 7.71
C LEU A 33 -6.69 -1.45 9.03
N ALA A 34 -7.79 -0.89 9.57
CA ALA A 34 -7.80 -0.19 10.84
C ALA A 34 -7.29 -1.04 12.02
N LYS A 35 -7.58 -2.34 12.00
CA LYS A 35 -7.08 -3.31 13.00
C LYS A 35 -5.62 -3.71 12.80
N ASN A 36 -5.03 -3.41 11.64
CA ASN A 36 -3.69 -3.85 11.26
C ASN A 36 -2.70 -2.68 11.05
N LEU A 37 -3.03 -1.46 11.45
CA LEU A 37 -2.17 -0.29 11.26
C LEU A 37 -0.82 -0.40 11.99
N GLU A 38 -0.79 -1.06 13.13
CA GLU A 38 0.44 -1.27 13.92
C GLU A 38 1.23 -2.53 13.48
N ASN A 39 0.72 -3.30 12.53
CA ASN A 39 1.39 -4.48 12.03
C ASN A 39 2.61 -4.08 11.17
N PRO A 40 3.85 -4.41 11.58
CA PRO A 40 5.05 -4.03 10.82
C PRO A 40 5.13 -4.64 9.43
N LYS A 41 4.33 -5.68 9.15
CA LYS A 41 4.21 -6.31 7.83
C LYS A 41 3.16 -5.67 6.93
N VAL A 42 2.42 -4.67 7.40
CA VAL A 42 1.50 -3.89 6.58
C VAL A 42 2.13 -2.55 6.24
N ARG A 43 2.08 -2.17 4.98
CA ARG A 43 2.55 -0.88 4.50
C ARG A 43 1.46 -0.20 3.71
N VAL A 44 1.03 0.96 4.21
CA VAL A 44 -0.03 1.76 3.60
C VAL A 44 0.57 2.86 2.75
N PHE A 45 0.02 3.10 1.58
CA PHE A 45 0.35 4.21 0.71
C PHE A 45 -0.90 5.00 0.35
N GLU A 46 -0.81 6.32 0.43
CA GLU A 46 -1.84 7.21 -0.09
C GLU A 46 -1.44 7.74 -1.47
N VAL A 47 -2.34 7.60 -2.44
CA VAL A 47 -2.20 8.15 -3.79
C VAL A 47 -3.36 9.12 -4.01
N SER A 48 -3.28 10.29 -3.39
CA SER A 48 -4.25 11.37 -3.53
C SER A 48 -3.68 12.45 -4.45
N VAL A 49 -4.55 13.09 -5.23
CA VAL A 49 -4.17 14.11 -6.20
C VAL A 49 -4.68 15.50 -5.87
N ASN A 50 -5.71 15.61 -5.01
CA ASN A 50 -6.19 16.89 -4.56
C ASN A 50 -5.18 17.55 -3.60
N PRO A 51 -4.82 18.82 -3.81
CA PRO A 51 -3.80 19.50 -3.00
C PRO A 51 -4.13 19.49 -1.50
N GLY A 52 -3.13 19.18 -0.68
CA GLY A 52 -3.21 19.24 0.77
C GLY A 52 -4.10 18.16 1.41
N VAL A 53 -4.56 17.16 0.65
CA VAL A 53 -5.40 16.10 1.21
C VAL A 53 -4.62 15.25 2.21
N TYR A 54 -3.42 14.83 1.85
CA TYR A 54 -2.56 14.03 2.73
C TYR A 54 -2.17 14.80 3.99
N GLU A 55 -1.79 16.07 3.85
CA GLU A 55 -1.30 16.91 4.94
C GLU A 55 -2.41 17.25 5.97
N ARG A 56 -3.66 17.35 5.52
CA ARG A 56 -4.80 17.58 6.43
C ARG A 56 -5.13 16.37 7.30
N GLY A 57 -4.68 15.20 6.89
CA GLY A 57 -4.83 13.96 7.62
C GLY A 57 -4.86 12.77 6.67
N HIS A 58 -4.22 11.70 7.05
CA HIS A 58 -4.09 10.45 6.29
C HIS A 58 -4.24 9.25 7.23
N ILE A 59 -4.43 8.06 6.68
CA ILE A 59 -4.44 6.83 7.47
C ILE A 59 -3.11 6.72 8.25
N PRO A 60 -3.12 6.48 9.58
CA PRO A 60 -1.90 6.42 10.37
C PRO A 60 -0.84 5.51 9.75
N GLY A 61 0.38 6.04 9.60
CA GLY A 61 1.49 5.32 8.99
C GLY A 61 1.46 5.26 7.45
N ALA A 62 0.51 5.89 6.78
CA ALA A 62 0.49 5.93 5.32
C ALA A 62 1.61 6.81 4.75
N VAL A 63 2.33 6.29 3.77
CA VAL A 63 3.33 7.01 2.99
C VAL A 63 2.64 7.72 1.82
N ASN A 64 2.90 9.02 1.66
CA ASN A 64 2.38 9.76 0.50
C ASN A 64 3.11 9.36 -0.78
N LEU A 65 2.36 9.04 -1.84
CA LEU A 65 2.85 8.81 -3.19
C LEU A 65 2.21 9.82 -4.13
N GLY A 66 2.99 10.76 -4.64
CA GLY A 66 2.54 11.65 -5.69
C GLY A 66 2.33 10.90 -6.99
N TRP A 67 1.08 10.88 -7.50
CA TRP A 67 0.81 10.22 -8.77
C TRP A 67 1.66 10.80 -9.91
N HIS A 68 1.75 12.14 -9.99
CA HIS A 68 2.50 12.84 -11.03
C HIS A 68 4.03 12.74 -10.88
N THR A 69 4.53 12.57 -9.66
CA THR A 69 5.97 12.66 -9.36
C THR A 69 6.62 11.31 -9.09
N ASP A 70 5.87 10.39 -8.45
CA ASP A 70 6.44 9.14 -7.95
C ASP A 70 6.02 7.93 -8.79
N LEU A 71 4.82 7.95 -9.38
CA LEU A 71 4.27 6.83 -10.14
C LEU A 71 4.29 7.02 -11.65
N VAL A 72 4.56 8.23 -12.13
CA VAL A 72 4.63 8.58 -13.55
C VAL A 72 6.01 9.17 -13.86
N ASP A 73 6.55 8.84 -15.04
CA ASP A 73 7.71 9.53 -15.60
C ASP A 73 7.20 10.73 -16.43
N PRO A 74 7.36 11.97 -15.96
CA PRO A 74 6.78 13.14 -16.61
C PRO A 74 7.43 13.46 -17.95
N VAL A 75 8.68 13.01 -18.17
CA VAL A 75 9.43 13.27 -19.41
C VAL A 75 9.00 12.27 -20.50
N ARG A 76 9.00 10.99 -20.17
CA ARG A 76 8.62 9.94 -21.13
C ARG A 76 7.11 9.73 -21.21
N ARG A 77 6.33 10.35 -20.31
CA ARG A 77 4.88 10.15 -20.15
C ARG A 77 4.53 8.66 -20.04
N ASP A 78 5.29 7.96 -19.24
CA ASP A 78 5.16 6.54 -18.96
C ASP A 78 5.06 6.30 -17.46
N ILE A 79 4.88 5.06 -17.03
CA ILE A 79 5.00 4.71 -15.61
C ILE A 79 6.43 4.97 -15.13
N VAL A 80 6.58 5.15 -13.83
CA VAL A 80 7.88 5.28 -13.15
C VAL A 80 8.84 4.17 -13.59
N SER A 81 10.14 4.47 -13.69
CA SER A 81 11.15 3.47 -14.04
C SER A 81 11.28 2.40 -12.94
N ALA A 82 11.72 1.19 -13.29
CA ALA A 82 11.95 0.11 -12.34
C ALA A 82 12.96 0.51 -11.24
N GLN A 83 13.99 1.29 -11.60
CA GLN A 83 14.98 1.78 -10.65
C GLN A 83 14.36 2.74 -9.64
N ASN A 84 13.59 3.72 -10.09
CA ASN A 84 12.94 4.70 -9.21
C ASN A 84 11.85 4.04 -8.36
N PHE A 85 11.07 3.12 -8.95
CA PHE A 85 10.08 2.35 -8.21
C PHE A 85 10.71 1.52 -7.08
N LYS A 86 11.83 0.83 -7.38
CA LYS A 86 12.59 0.08 -6.37
C LYS A 86 13.05 0.99 -5.23
N ALA A 87 13.65 2.14 -5.54
CA ALA A 87 14.10 3.09 -4.52
C ALA A 87 12.95 3.58 -3.64
N LEU A 88 11.79 3.84 -4.24
CA LEU A 88 10.57 4.28 -3.55
C LEU A 88 10.08 3.23 -2.54
N VAL A 89 9.94 1.98 -2.95
CA VAL A 89 9.45 0.92 -2.06
C VAL A 89 10.48 0.53 -0.99
N GLU A 90 11.77 0.56 -1.32
CA GLU A 90 12.84 0.36 -0.33
C GLU A 90 12.84 1.45 0.74
N LYS A 91 12.70 2.72 0.34
CA LYS A 91 12.59 3.84 1.28
C LYS A 91 11.39 3.69 2.22
N ALA A 92 10.29 3.13 1.74
CA ALA A 92 9.10 2.85 2.54
C ALA A 92 9.22 1.58 3.40
N GLY A 93 10.37 0.89 3.39
CA GLY A 93 10.59 -0.32 4.18
C GLY A 93 9.83 -1.55 3.68
N VAL A 94 9.47 -1.60 2.39
CA VAL A 94 8.78 -2.75 1.80
C VAL A 94 9.75 -3.90 1.59
N THR A 95 9.34 -5.08 2.01
CA THR A 95 10.06 -6.35 1.81
C THR A 95 9.16 -7.34 1.07
N LYS A 96 9.68 -8.52 0.73
CA LYS A 96 8.89 -9.60 0.10
C LYS A 96 7.72 -10.09 0.98
N ASP A 97 7.81 -9.89 2.30
CA ASP A 97 6.81 -10.34 3.27
C ASP A 97 5.84 -9.20 3.69
N THR A 98 5.92 -8.06 3.02
CA THR A 98 5.08 -6.90 3.31
C THR A 98 3.78 -6.96 2.51
N THR A 99 2.66 -6.87 3.21
CA THR A 99 1.35 -6.62 2.60
C THR A 99 1.25 -5.13 2.27
N VAL A 100 1.26 -4.82 0.99
CA VAL A 100 1.15 -3.44 0.51
C VAL A 100 -0.31 -3.10 0.25
N VAL A 101 -0.76 -1.97 0.79
CA VAL A 101 -2.14 -1.50 0.67
C VAL A 101 -2.13 -0.06 0.20
N LEU A 102 -2.88 0.24 -0.87
CA LEU A 102 -3.04 1.57 -1.41
C LEU A 102 -4.46 2.09 -1.18
N TYR A 103 -4.58 3.39 -1.01
CA TYR A 103 -5.86 4.11 -1.01
C TYR A 103 -5.65 5.54 -1.52
N GLY A 104 -6.74 6.24 -1.81
CA GLY A 104 -6.64 7.63 -2.22
C GLY A 104 -7.99 8.33 -2.27
N ASP A 105 -7.95 9.58 -2.67
CA ASP A 105 -9.12 10.40 -2.99
C ASP A 105 -9.73 10.01 -4.36
N THR A 106 -10.68 10.80 -4.85
CA THR A 106 -11.25 10.64 -6.20
C THR A 106 -11.70 9.20 -6.48
N ASN A 107 -12.44 8.62 -5.51
CA ASN A 107 -12.94 7.24 -5.57
C ASN A 107 -11.84 6.19 -5.86
N ASN A 108 -10.66 6.34 -5.28
CA ASN A 108 -9.50 5.46 -5.46
C ASN A 108 -8.91 5.40 -6.88
N TRP A 109 -9.31 6.29 -7.79
CA TRP A 109 -8.90 6.16 -9.18
C TRP A 109 -7.38 6.13 -9.37
N PHE A 110 -6.69 7.05 -8.71
CA PHE A 110 -5.22 7.12 -8.77
C PHE A 110 -4.54 6.05 -7.92
N ALA A 111 -5.17 5.62 -6.83
CA ALA A 111 -4.69 4.50 -6.03
C ALA A 111 -4.79 3.17 -6.81
N ALA A 112 -5.86 2.96 -7.58
CA ALA A 112 -5.97 1.79 -8.47
C ALA A 112 -4.89 1.77 -9.56
N TRP A 113 -4.54 2.94 -10.12
CA TRP A 113 -3.36 3.08 -10.97
C TRP A 113 -2.08 2.66 -10.23
N GLY A 114 -1.92 3.10 -8.99
CA GLY A 114 -0.81 2.69 -8.14
C GLY A 114 -0.74 1.18 -7.97
N VAL A 115 -1.86 0.52 -7.64
CA VAL A 115 -1.93 -0.95 -7.53
C VAL A 115 -1.47 -1.62 -8.83
N TRP A 116 -1.91 -1.12 -9.98
CA TRP A 116 -1.48 -1.64 -11.28
C TRP A 116 0.03 -1.50 -11.49
N VAL A 117 0.63 -0.35 -11.15
CA VAL A 117 2.09 -0.13 -11.23
C VAL A 117 2.85 -1.09 -10.31
N PHE A 118 2.41 -1.25 -9.06
CA PHE A 118 2.99 -2.19 -8.11
C PHE A 118 2.94 -3.63 -8.64
N ASN A 119 1.82 -4.05 -9.21
CA ASN A 119 1.66 -5.38 -9.80
C ASN A 119 2.56 -5.59 -11.03
N ILE A 120 2.79 -4.57 -11.87
CA ILE A 120 3.76 -4.64 -12.97
C ILE A 120 5.15 -4.96 -12.43
N TYR A 121 5.55 -4.32 -11.35
CA TYR A 121 6.87 -4.53 -10.73
C TYR A 121 6.91 -5.71 -9.75
N GLY A 122 5.87 -6.55 -9.72
CA GLY A 122 5.86 -7.82 -9.01
C GLY A 122 5.48 -7.76 -7.54
N ILE A 123 4.99 -6.61 -7.06
CA ILE A 123 4.42 -6.47 -5.72
C ILE A 123 2.90 -6.63 -5.81
N ASP A 124 2.35 -7.66 -5.17
CA ASP A 124 0.89 -7.88 -5.08
C ASP A 124 0.29 -6.86 -4.09
N ALA A 125 0.03 -5.66 -4.60
CA ALA A 125 -0.58 -4.60 -3.82
C ALA A 125 -2.10 -4.72 -3.80
N LYS A 126 -2.69 -4.32 -2.69
CA LYS A 126 -4.14 -4.32 -2.45
C LYS A 126 -4.68 -2.88 -2.47
N LEU A 127 -5.97 -2.75 -2.75
CA LEU A 127 -6.67 -1.47 -2.71
C LEU A 127 -7.66 -1.47 -1.53
N VAL A 128 -7.72 -0.38 -0.77
CA VAL A 128 -8.75 -0.23 0.27
C VAL A 128 -10.10 -0.08 -0.38
N ASP A 129 -11.05 -0.96 -0.04
CA ASP A 129 -12.42 -0.84 -0.54
C ASP A 129 -13.06 0.46 -0.03
N GLY A 130 -13.72 1.19 -0.95
CA GLY A 130 -14.29 2.50 -0.69
C GLY A 130 -13.30 3.66 -0.52
N GLY A 131 -11.99 3.38 -0.45
CA GLY A 131 -10.92 4.37 -0.44
C GLY A 131 -11.00 5.36 0.72
N ARG A 132 -10.43 6.57 0.49
CA ARG A 132 -10.38 7.62 1.49
C ARG A 132 -11.76 8.06 1.96
N LYS A 133 -12.70 8.21 1.02
CA LYS A 133 -14.05 8.66 1.37
C LYS A 133 -14.73 7.72 2.37
N TYR A 134 -14.69 6.41 2.11
CA TYR A 134 -15.30 5.43 3.02
C TYR A 134 -14.62 5.44 4.40
N TRP A 135 -13.29 5.57 4.44
CA TRP A 135 -12.52 5.67 5.68
C TRP A 135 -12.98 6.85 6.54
N GLU A 136 -13.15 8.02 5.92
CA GLU A 136 -13.62 9.25 6.57
C GLU A 136 -15.09 9.14 7.00
N ASP A 137 -15.97 8.61 6.14
CA ASP A 137 -17.40 8.43 6.43
C ASP A 137 -17.63 7.49 7.63
N LYS A 138 -16.73 6.52 7.83
CA LYS A 138 -16.75 5.61 8.98
C LYS A 138 -16.12 6.20 10.24
N GLY A 139 -15.56 7.40 10.19
CA GLY A 139 -14.87 8.02 11.32
C GLY A 139 -13.64 7.23 11.77
N LEU A 140 -12.99 6.49 10.85
CA LEU A 140 -11.79 5.74 11.16
C LEU A 140 -10.60 6.69 11.38
N PRO A 141 -9.55 6.26 12.12
CA PRO A 141 -8.46 7.15 12.55
C PRO A 141 -7.75 7.83 11.39
N LEU A 142 -7.49 9.13 11.52
CA LEU A 142 -6.60 9.90 10.66
C LEU A 142 -5.47 10.50 11.50
N ASP A 143 -4.31 10.68 10.89
CA ASP A 143 -3.12 11.29 11.48
C ASP A 143 -2.50 12.26 10.47
N SER A 144 -1.77 13.26 10.95
CA SER A 144 -1.00 14.20 10.12
C SER A 144 0.52 13.98 10.24
N LYS A 145 0.95 12.94 10.97
CA LYS A 145 2.37 12.64 11.18
C LYS A 145 2.96 11.93 9.97
N THR A 146 3.89 12.55 9.28
CA THR A 146 4.65 11.88 8.21
C THR A 146 5.42 10.69 8.77
N PRO A 147 5.14 9.46 8.32
CA PRO A 147 5.82 8.28 8.83
C PRO A 147 7.26 8.22 8.35
N SER A 148 8.12 7.64 9.18
CA SER A 148 9.49 7.31 8.80
C SER A 148 9.72 5.82 9.00
N TYR A 149 10.20 5.15 7.96
CA TYR A 149 10.50 3.72 7.99
C TYR A 149 11.98 3.47 7.79
N GLN A 150 12.49 2.43 8.43
CA GLN A 150 13.82 1.94 8.11
C GLN A 150 13.83 1.41 6.67
N ALA A 151 14.75 1.91 5.85
CA ALA A 151 14.85 1.46 4.48
C ALA A 151 15.16 -0.04 4.41
N SER A 152 14.50 -0.72 3.49
CA SER A 152 14.70 -2.14 3.22
C SER A 152 15.60 -2.37 2.01
N LYS A 153 15.83 -3.64 1.72
CA LYS A 153 16.37 -4.14 0.45
C LYS A 153 15.35 -5.12 -0.13
N ILE A 154 14.98 -4.94 -1.39
CA ILE A 154 14.05 -5.83 -2.09
C ILE A 154 14.58 -6.16 -3.49
N ASP A 155 14.56 -7.43 -3.85
CA ASP A 155 14.83 -7.85 -5.21
C ASP A 155 13.50 -8.00 -5.95
N LEU A 156 13.26 -7.08 -6.89
CA LEU A 156 12.07 -7.10 -7.71
C LEU A 156 12.29 -8.03 -8.90
N PRO A 157 11.26 -8.82 -9.28
CA PRO A 157 11.31 -9.63 -10.49
C PRO A 157 11.32 -8.74 -11.75
N ALA A 158 11.55 -9.35 -12.90
CA ALA A 158 11.36 -8.68 -14.18
C ALA A 158 9.92 -8.14 -14.28
N PRO A 159 9.72 -6.91 -14.81
CA PRO A 159 8.40 -6.31 -14.92
C PRO A 159 7.43 -7.17 -15.75
N LYS A 160 6.22 -7.33 -15.26
CA LYS A 160 5.13 -8.07 -15.94
C LYS A 160 4.54 -7.21 -17.06
N LEU A 161 5.23 -7.10 -18.19
CA LEU A 161 4.83 -6.24 -19.30
C LEU A 161 3.51 -6.67 -19.96
N GLY A 162 3.08 -7.91 -19.82
CA GLY A 162 1.77 -8.39 -20.27
C GLY A 162 0.57 -7.73 -19.56
N LEU A 163 0.80 -7.01 -18.45
CA LEU A 163 -0.23 -6.19 -17.81
C LEU A 163 -0.40 -4.82 -18.50
N ARG A 164 0.32 -4.57 -19.60
CA ARG A 164 0.29 -3.30 -20.35
C ARG A 164 -0.09 -3.57 -21.80
N ALA A 165 -1.08 -2.84 -22.30
CA ALA A 165 -1.37 -2.77 -23.71
C ALA A 165 -0.83 -1.44 -24.26
N ARG A 166 0.05 -1.49 -25.25
CA ARG A 166 0.55 -0.33 -25.98
C ARG A 166 -0.27 -0.09 -27.25
N LEU A 167 -0.10 1.07 -27.88
CA LEU A 167 -0.86 1.41 -29.09
C LEU A 167 -0.75 0.30 -30.18
N ALA A 168 0.43 -0.27 -30.35
CA ALA A 168 0.61 -1.37 -31.33
C ALA A 168 -0.22 -2.60 -30.96
N ASP A 169 -0.28 -2.95 -29.66
CA ASP A 169 -1.04 -4.09 -29.17
C ASP A 169 -2.54 -3.86 -29.36
N VAL A 170 -3.02 -2.64 -29.05
CA VAL A 170 -4.42 -2.26 -29.26
C VAL A 170 -4.79 -2.28 -30.74
N ASN A 171 -3.93 -1.73 -31.63
CA ASN A 171 -4.18 -1.75 -33.07
C ASN A 171 -4.24 -3.18 -33.61
N ALA A 172 -3.35 -4.06 -33.14
CA ALA A 172 -3.38 -5.47 -33.52
C ALA A 172 -4.66 -6.16 -33.02
N ALA A 173 -5.08 -5.87 -31.78
CA ALA A 173 -6.29 -6.42 -31.19
C ALA A 173 -7.56 -5.99 -31.93
N VAL A 174 -7.67 -4.72 -32.32
CA VAL A 174 -8.81 -4.21 -33.10
C VAL A 174 -8.97 -4.94 -34.44
N GLN A 175 -7.88 -5.34 -35.06
CA GLN A 175 -7.91 -6.10 -36.32
C GLN A 175 -8.16 -7.60 -36.09
N ASN A 176 -7.98 -8.10 -34.92
CA ASN A 176 -8.16 -9.50 -34.52
C ASN A 176 -9.58 -9.74 -34.04
N LYS A 177 -10.43 -10.32 -34.87
CA LYS A 177 -11.85 -10.62 -34.54
C LYS A 177 -12.04 -11.60 -33.39
N ASN A 178 -10.99 -12.21 -32.87
CA ASN A 178 -11.01 -13.16 -31.76
C ASN A 178 -10.73 -12.49 -30.40
N VAL A 179 -10.58 -11.17 -30.35
CA VAL A 179 -10.42 -10.39 -29.11
C VAL A 179 -11.77 -9.75 -28.77
N THR A 180 -12.31 -10.10 -27.60
CA THR A 180 -13.54 -9.55 -27.04
C THR A 180 -13.22 -8.61 -25.88
#